data_ccc30bf386018362bcbb623a7e29b2cb
#
_entry.id   ccc30bf386018362bcbb623a7e29b2cb
#
_cell.length_a   1.000
_cell.length_b   1.000
_cell.length_c   1.000
_cell.angle_alpha   90.00
_cell.angle_beta   90.00
_cell.angle_gamma   90.00
#
_symmetry.space_group_name_H-M   'P 1'
#
loop_
_entity.id
_entity.type
_entity.pdbx_description
1 polymer ?
#
loop_
_entity_poly.entity_id
_entity_poly.type
_entity_poly.pdbx_seq_one_letter_code
_entity_poly.pdbx_strand_id
1 'polypeptide(L)'
;IKVKYSSLNFKDALSASGNKGVTRNYPHTPGIDAAGIIEKTSGSKFKPGDEVIVTGYDMGMNTSGGFGEYINVPQEWIVKKPDNLTLSESMAFGTAGLTAGLCLRKLLTHGLKPDDGDVFVSGVTGGVGIISLMLFKKLGFSVSAITGKLDQEEFLKSLGANQVIDRNTLDLDLISPLQKPIYSGGIDAVGGKILSNLICST
;
A
#
# COMPACT_ATOMS: atom_id res chain seq x y z
N ILE A 1 2.12 -20.42 12.16
CA ILE A 1 1.57 -20.39 10.80
C ILE A 1 2.64 -20.93 9.85
N LYS A 2 2.26 -21.88 9.00
CA LYS A 2 3.07 -22.31 7.86
C LYS A 2 2.83 -21.35 6.71
N VAL A 3 3.82 -20.51 6.41
CA VAL A 3 3.74 -19.50 5.35
C VAL A 3 3.67 -20.16 3.98
N LYS A 4 2.79 -19.67 3.12
CA LYS A 4 2.64 -20.10 1.73
C LYS A 4 3.03 -18.99 0.76
N TYR A 5 2.69 -17.75 1.09
CA TYR A 5 2.97 -16.56 0.29
C TYR A 5 3.31 -15.38 1.20
N SER A 6 4.14 -14.49 0.70
CA SER A 6 4.46 -13.19 1.30
C SER A 6 4.46 -12.14 0.20
N SER A 7 4.28 -10.86 0.57
CA SER A 7 4.46 -9.75 -0.36
C SER A 7 5.77 -9.01 -0.11
N LEU A 8 6.26 -8.31 -1.13
CA LEU A 8 7.44 -7.46 -1.03
C LEU A 8 7.01 -6.01 -0.79
N ASN A 9 7.54 -5.40 0.25
CA ASN A 9 7.27 -4.02 0.61
C ASN A 9 8.59 -3.23 0.74
N PHE A 10 8.54 -1.92 0.54
CA PHE A 10 9.69 -1.04 0.72
C PHE A 10 10.30 -1.17 2.13
N LYS A 11 9.46 -1.39 3.13
CA LYS A 11 9.89 -1.60 4.52
C LYS A 11 10.75 -2.86 4.69
N ASP A 12 10.50 -3.92 3.94
CA ASP A 12 11.30 -5.14 3.96
C ASP A 12 12.72 -4.88 3.42
N ALA A 13 12.82 -4.07 2.35
CA ALA A 13 14.11 -3.65 1.82
C ALA A 13 14.89 -2.78 2.82
N LEU A 14 14.22 -1.88 3.54
CA LEU A 14 14.84 -1.10 4.61
C LEU A 14 15.32 -1.99 5.76
N SER A 15 14.53 -2.97 6.17
CA SER A 15 14.92 -3.95 7.18
C SER A 15 16.15 -4.73 6.71
N ALA A 16 16.12 -5.31 5.50
CA ALA A 16 17.21 -6.09 4.94
C ALA A 16 18.51 -5.28 4.76
N SER A 17 18.42 -3.97 4.48
CA SER A 17 19.58 -3.07 4.34
C SER A 17 20.16 -2.59 5.68
N GLY A 18 19.62 -3.00 6.81
CA GLY A 18 20.14 -2.63 8.12
C GLY A 18 19.63 -1.29 8.66
N ASN A 19 18.53 -0.77 8.14
CA ASN A 19 17.95 0.49 8.61
C ASN A 19 17.42 0.35 10.05
N LYS A 20 18.08 1.02 11.02
CA LYS A 20 17.75 0.96 12.45
C LYS A 20 16.42 1.62 12.80
N GLY A 21 15.85 2.43 11.92
CA GLY A 21 14.48 2.97 12.07
C GLY A 21 13.40 1.91 11.83
N VAL A 22 13.74 0.79 11.18
CA VAL A 22 12.83 -0.32 10.90
C VAL A 22 13.16 -1.52 11.77
N THR A 23 14.40 -2.01 11.74
CA THR A 23 14.83 -3.19 12.50
C THR A 23 16.03 -2.84 13.36
N ARG A 24 15.94 -3.10 14.65
CA ARG A 24 16.98 -2.72 15.64
C ARG A 24 17.93 -3.87 15.93
N ASN A 25 17.46 -5.11 15.90
CA ASN A 25 18.21 -6.29 16.30
C ASN A 25 18.42 -7.21 15.11
N TYR A 26 19.66 -7.71 14.93
CA TYR A 26 20.06 -8.66 13.91
C TYR A 26 20.83 -9.83 14.53
N PRO A 27 20.79 -11.07 13.98
CA PRO A 27 20.15 -11.46 12.70
C PRO A 27 18.63 -11.35 12.75
N HIS A 28 17.98 -11.10 11.60
CA HIS A 28 16.54 -10.89 11.48
C HIS A 28 15.98 -11.46 10.17
N THR A 29 14.74 -11.95 10.21
CA THR A 29 13.98 -12.37 9.02
C THR A 29 12.98 -11.29 8.67
N PRO A 30 13.12 -10.57 7.53
CA PRO A 30 12.15 -9.58 7.08
C PRO A 30 10.82 -10.21 6.64
N GLY A 31 9.90 -9.36 6.17
CA GLY A 31 8.60 -9.73 5.62
C GLY A 31 7.46 -9.28 6.51
N ILE A 32 6.88 -8.11 6.19
CA ILE A 32 5.78 -7.53 6.98
C ILE A 32 4.40 -8.10 6.62
N ASP A 33 4.33 -8.96 5.62
CA ASP A 33 3.11 -9.62 5.17
C ASP A 33 3.33 -11.13 5.05
N ALA A 34 2.33 -11.91 5.44
CA ALA A 34 2.31 -13.35 5.23
C ALA A 34 0.87 -13.86 5.07
N ALA A 35 0.69 -14.82 4.17
CA ALA A 35 -0.51 -15.63 4.07
C ALA A 35 -0.13 -17.12 4.18
N GLY A 36 -0.89 -17.88 4.93
CA GLY A 36 -0.56 -19.25 5.18
C GLY A 36 -1.64 -20.00 5.94
N ILE A 37 -1.23 -21.14 6.48
CA ILE A 37 -2.11 -22.10 7.17
C ILE A 37 -1.68 -22.20 8.63
N ILE A 38 -2.65 -22.15 9.54
CA ILE A 38 -2.38 -22.42 10.97
C ILE A 38 -1.86 -23.84 11.13
N GLU A 39 -0.62 -23.96 11.58
CA GLU A 39 -0.01 -25.26 11.88
C GLU A 39 -0.29 -25.65 13.34
N LYS A 40 -0.08 -24.73 14.27
CA LYS A 40 -0.32 -24.89 15.71
C LYS A 40 -0.86 -23.60 16.28
N THR A 41 -1.70 -23.68 17.30
CA THR A 41 -2.21 -22.54 18.06
C THR A 41 -2.38 -22.91 19.52
N SER A 42 -2.16 -21.95 20.40
CA SER A 42 -2.49 -22.05 21.84
C SER A 42 -3.80 -21.31 22.17
N GLY A 43 -4.34 -20.54 21.21
CA GLY A 43 -5.58 -19.77 21.40
C GLY A 43 -6.80 -20.50 20.85
N SER A 44 -7.97 -19.94 21.12
CA SER A 44 -9.28 -20.49 20.71
C SER A 44 -9.87 -19.87 19.44
N LYS A 45 -9.30 -18.76 18.96
CA LYS A 45 -9.84 -18.01 17.79
C LYS A 45 -9.64 -18.74 16.48
N PHE A 46 -8.57 -19.51 16.36
CA PHE A 46 -8.18 -20.25 15.15
C PHE A 46 -7.90 -21.70 15.47
N LYS A 47 -7.96 -22.57 14.48
CA LYS A 47 -7.60 -23.99 14.58
C LYS A 47 -6.60 -24.38 13.50
N PRO A 48 -5.80 -25.45 13.70
CA PRO A 48 -4.97 -26.03 12.65
C PRO A 48 -5.77 -26.26 11.37
N GLY A 49 -5.19 -25.88 10.23
CA GLY A 49 -5.82 -25.94 8.91
C GLY A 49 -6.51 -24.65 8.45
N ASP A 50 -6.75 -23.69 9.33
CA ASP A 50 -7.36 -22.41 8.94
C ASP A 50 -6.39 -21.61 8.03
N GLU A 51 -6.93 -21.09 6.91
CA GLU A 51 -6.21 -20.16 6.04
C GLU A 51 -6.30 -18.73 6.58
N VAL A 52 -5.15 -18.11 6.74
CA VAL A 52 -5.00 -16.83 7.45
C VAL A 52 -4.04 -15.87 6.77
N ILE A 53 -4.18 -14.60 7.13
CA ILE A 53 -3.34 -13.48 6.69
C ILE A 53 -2.82 -12.77 7.92
N VAL A 54 -1.57 -12.33 7.87
CA VAL A 54 -0.96 -11.40 8.82
C VAL A 54 -0.34 -10.25 8.03
N THR A 55 -0.69 -9.02 8.39
CA THR A 55 -0.24 -7.83 7.68
C THR A 55 0.12 -6.74 8.70
N GLY A 56 1.36 -6.26 8.66
CA GLY A 56 1.84 -5.18 9.52
C GLY A 56 2.14 -5.60 10.96
N TYR A 57 1.73 -4.79 11.92
CA TYR A 57 2.16 -4.86 13.32
C TYR A 57 3.70 -4.76 13.42
N ASP A 58 4.33 -5.59 14.27
CA ASP A 58 5.79 -5.63 14.43
C ASP A 58 6.44 -6.78 13.62
N MET A 59 5.63 -7.55 12.86
CA MET A 59 6.12 -8.65 12.04
C MET A 59 7.07 -8.13 10.96
N GLY A 60 8.22 -8.78 10.80
CA GLY A 60 9.24 -8.39 9.84
C GLY A 60 10.02 -7.12 10.20
N MET A 61 9.78 -6.55 11.40
CA MET A 61 10.51 -5.39 11.93
C MET A 61 11.41 -5.79 13.11
N ASN A 62 10.86 -6.05 14.29
CA ASN A 62 11.62 -6.58 15.43
C ASN A 62 11.17 -8.00 15.80
N THR A 63 10.08 -8.49 15.22
CA THR A 63 9.63 -9.88 15.25
C THR A 63 9.87 -10.52 13.90
N SER A 64 10.35 -11.77 13.88
CA SER A 64 10.63 -12.51 12.63
C SER A 64 9.46 -12.49 11.68
N GLY A 65 9.75 -12.17 10.42
CA GLY A 65 8.75 -11.87 9.39
C GLY A 65 8.43 -13.02 8.45
N GLY A 66 7.62 -12.71 7.45
CA GLY A 66 7.01 -13.64 6.51
C GLY A 66 7.95 -14.25 5.46
N PHE A 67 9.23 -13.84 5.38
CA PHE A 67 10.20 -14.43 4.45
C PHE A 67 10.85 -15.70 5.02
N GLY A 68 10.10 -16.44 5.83
CA GLY A 68 10.45 -17.72 6.40
C GLY A 68 9.35 -18.76 6.18
N GLU A 69 9.66 -20.03 6.35
CA GLU A 69 8.67 -21.12 6.19
C GLU A 69 7.57 -21.08 7.26
N TYR A 70 7.91 -20.56 8.45
CA TYR A 70 7.01 -20.49 9.59
C TYR A 70 7.13 -19.12 10.28
N ILE A 71 6.01 -18.61 10.73
CA ILE A 71 5.96 -17.48 11.65
C ILE A 71 5.21 -17.84 12.92
N ASN A 72 5.65 -17.24 14.02
CA ASN A 72 4.96 -17.30 15.31
C ASN A 72 4.56 -15.89 15.71
N VAL A 73 3.26 -15.62 15.74
CA VAL A 73 2.69 -14.28 15.97
C VAL A 73 1.53 -14.35 16.94
N PRO A 74 1.23 -13.27 17.68
CA PRO A 74 0.02 -13.16 18.48
C PRO A 74 -1.24 -13.39 17.62
N GLN A 75 -2.24 -14.08 18.17
CA GLN A 75 -3.47 -14.37 17.42
C GLN A 75 -4.28 -13.11 17.06
N GLU A 76 -4.04 -11.99 17.76
CA GLU A 76 -4.64 -10.69 17.51
C GLU A 76 -4.16 -10.06 16.19
N TRP A 77 -2.98 -10.46 15.71
CA TRP A 77 -2.43 -10.03 14.41
C TRP A 77 -3.01 -10.81 13.24
N ILE A 78 -3.69 -11.92 13.53
CA ILE A 78 -4.15 -12.87 12.53
C ILE A 78 -5.57 -12.51 12.09
N VAL A 79 -5.78 -12.48 10.79
CA VAL A 79 -7.10 -12.32 10.16
C VAL A 79 -7.40 -13.58 9.35
N LYS A 80 -8.64 -14.09 9.43
CA LYS A 80 -9.09 -15.17 8.55
C LYS A 80 -9.03 -14.67 7.10
N LYS A 81 -8.47 -15.48 6.21
CA LYS A 81 -8.48 -15.20 4.78
C LYS A 81 -9.94 -15.10 4.30
N PRO A 82 -10.32 -14.06 3.51
CA PRO A 82 -11.62 -14.00 2.87
C PRO A 82 -11.84 -15.20 1.94
N ASP A 83 -13.05 -15.73 1.92
CA ASP A 83 -13.37 -16.95 1.15
C ASP A 83 -13.28 -16.73 -0.38
N ASN A 84 -13.43 -15.48 -0.83
CA ASN A 84 -13.35 -15.08 -2.24
C ASN A 84 -11.93 -14.74 -2.72
N LEU A 85 -10.91 -14.94 -1.91
CA LEU A 85 -9.51 -14.74 -2.27
C LEU A 85 -8.71 -16.02 -2.03
N THR A 86 -7.74 -16.28 -2.88
CA THR A 86 -6.68 -17.24 -2.62
C THR A 86 -5.61 -16.65 -1.68
N LEU A 87 -4.74 -17.49 -1.10
CA LEU A 87 -3.59 -17.01 -0.32
C LEU A 87 -2.63 -16.15 -1.16
N SER A 88 -2.45 -16.51 -2.44
CA SER A 88 -1.62 -15.76 -3.38
C SER A 88 -2.20 -14.37 -3.67
N GLU A 89 -3.49 -14.29 -4.01
CA GLU A 89 -4.18 -13.02 -4.26
C GLU A 89 -4.18 -12.13 -3.02
N SER A 90 -4.32 -12.71 -1.82
CA SER A 90 -4.23 -11.96 -0.57
C SER A 90 -2.87 -11.24 -0.42
N MET A 91 -1.79 -11.87 -0.89
CA MET A 91 -0.45 -11.28 -0.87
C MET A 91 -0.17 -10.35 -2.06
N ALA A 92 -0.91 -10.46 -3.15
CA ALA A 92 -0.90 -9.45 -4.21
C ALA A 92 -1.44 -8.10 -3.70
N PHE A 93 -2.36 -8.11 -2.74
CA PHE A 93 -2.79 -6.91 -2.03
C PHE A 93 -1.84 -6.53 -0.90
N GLY A 94 -1.62 -7.39 0.08
CA GLY A 94 -0.74 -7.18 1.23
C GLY A 94 -0.97 -5.85 1.96
N THR A 95 0.08 -5.33 2.56
CA THR A 95 0.10 -4.00 3.21
C THR A 95 -0.21 -2.88 2.21
N ALA A 96 0.22 -3.00 0.95
CA ALA A 96 -0.03 -1.98 -0.07
C ALA A 96 -1.53 -1.83 -0.37
N GLY A 97 -2.24 -2.94 -0.54
CA GLY A 97 -3.69 -2.95 -0.75
C GLY A 97 -4.48 -2.46 0.47
N LEU A 98 -4.08 -2.88 1.67
CA LEU A 98 -4.67 -2.38 2.91
C LEU A 98 -4.52 -0.86 3.02
N THR A 99 -3.32 -0.34 2.75
CA THR A 99 -3.02 1.10 2.81
C THR A 99 -3.87 1.88 1.79
N ALA A 100 -3.88 1.45 0.54
CA ALA A 100 -4.69 2.07 -0.51
C ALA A 100 -6.19 2.09 -0.15
N GLY A 101 -6.71 0.96 0.35
CA GLY A 101 -8.10 0.84 0.78
C GLY A 101 -8.45 1.75 1.95
N LEU A 102 -7.57 1.87 2.94
CA LEU A 102 -7.76 2.77 4.09
C LEU A 102 -7.72 4.25 3.68
N CYS A 103 -6.78 4.64 2.80
CA CYS A 103 -6.71 6.00 2.25
C CYS A 103 -7.99 6.35 1.51
N LEU A 104 -8.41 5.50 0.57
CA LEU A 104 -9.64 5.72 -0.18
C LEU A 104 -10.87 5.80 0.72
N ARG A 105 -11.03 4.86 1.66
CA ARG A 105 -12.11 4.89 2.64
C ARG A 105 -12.15 6.21 3.41
N LYS A 106 -10.97 6.73 3.80
CA LYS A 106 -10.86 8.00 4.51
C LYS A 106 -11.38 9.15 3.65
N LEU A 107 -10.97 9.24 2.39
CA LEU A 107 -11.42 10.26 1.45
C LEU A 107 -12.95 10.20 1.24
N LEU A 108 -13.50 9.03 0.96
CA LEU A 108 -14.94 8.83 0.79
C LEU A 108 -15.73 9.20 2.05
N THR A 109 -15.23 8.85 3.24
CA THR A 109 -15.86 9.21 4.53
C THR A 109 -15.86 10.72 4.78
N HIS A 110 -14.91 11.47 4.19
CA HIS A 110 -14.86 12.92 4.24
C HIS A 110 -15.64 13.59 3.10
N GLY A 111 -16.39 12.82 2.33
CA GLY A 111 -17.35 13.33 1.35
C GLY A 111 -16.84 13.39 -0.08
N LEU A 112 -15.61 12.97 -0.38
CA LEU A 112 -15.09 12.96 -1.74
C LEU A 112 -15.95 12.08 -2.66
N LYS A 113 -16.35 12.64 -3.81
CA LYS A 113 -17.20 11.97 -4.83
C LYS A 113 -16.55 12.06 -6.22
N PRO A 114 -16.89 11.14 -7.14
CA PRO A 114 -16.35 11.17 -8.51
C PRO A 114 -16.62 12.48 -9.27
N ASP A 115 -17.74 13.15 -9.00
CA ASP A 115 -18.15 14.37 -9.68
C ASP A 115 -17.50 15.65 -9.10
N ASP A 116 -16.73 15.54 -8.02
CA ASP A 116 -16.07 16.71 -7.41
C ASP A 116 -14.87 17.21 -8.23
N GLY A 117 -14.37 16.43 -9.19
CA GLY A 117 -13.24 16.73 -10.04
C GLY A 117 -12.14 15.65 -10.02
N ASP A 118 -10.99 15.99 -10.60
CA ASP A 118 -9.87 15.05 -10.68
C ASP A 118 -9.27 14.76 -9.31
N VAL A 119 -8.83 13.51 -9.15
CA VAL A 119 -8.00 13.09 -8.01
C VAL A 119 -6.60 12.77 -8.47
N PHE A 120 -5.60 12.94 -7.60
CA PHE A 120 -4.23 12.53 -7.90
C PHE A 120 -3.81 11.25 -7.19
N VAL A 121 -2.87 10.52 -7.79
CA VAL A 121 -2.11 9.46 -7.14
C VAL A 121 -0.63 9.68 -7.43
N SER A 122 0.17 9.96 -6.40
CA SER A 122 1.63 10.07 -6.52
C SER A 122 2.32 8.74 -6.20
N GLY A 123 3.52 8.56 -6.74
CA GLY A 123 4.22 7.26 -6.63
C GLY A 123 3.40 6.12 -7.25
N VAL A 124 2.65 6.42 -8.29
CA VAL A 124 1.64 5.57 -8.88
C VAL A 124 2.17 4.23 -9.41
N THR A 125 3.46 4.12 -9.70
CA THR A 125 4.10 2.84 -10.12
C THR A 125 4.51 1.94 -8.95
N GLY A 126 4.29 2.36 -7.71
CA GLY A 126 4.49 1.54 -6.51
C GLY A 126 3.23 0.75 -6.14
N GLY A 127 3.35 -0.23 -5.24
CA GLY A 127 2.24 -1.10 -4.83
C GLY A 127 1.01 -0.33 -4.34
N VAL A 128 1.18 0.63 -3.43
CA VAL A 128 0.07 1.49 -2.94
C VAL A 128 -0.52 2.30 -4.08
N GLY A 129 0.33 2.90 -4.92
CA GLY A 129 -0.10 3.77 -6.02
C GLY A 129 -0.91 3.03 -7.08
N ILE A 130 -0.43 1.87 -7.55
CA ILE A 130 -1.15 1.04 -8.54
C ILE A 130 -2.54 0.65 -8.03
N ILE A 131 -2.61 0.14 -6.79
CA ILE A 131 -3.89 -0.28 -6.22
C ILE A 131 -4.81 0.91 -6.00
N SER A 132 -4.28 2.07 -5.56
CA SER A 132 -5.06 3.31 -5.42
C SER A 132 -5.66 3.76 -6.74
N LEU A 133 -4.86 3.77 -7.84
CA LEU A 133 -5.33 4.09 -9.17
C LEU A 133 -6.50 3.18 -9.60
N MET A 134 -6.33 1.86 -9.46
CA MET A 134 -7.36 0.89 -9.82
C MET A 134 -8.64 1.04 -8.99
N LEU A 135 -8.50 1.33 -7.69
CA LEU A 135 -9.65 1.55 -6.81
C LEU A 135 -10.40 2.83 -7.17
N PHE A 136 -9.71 3.94 -7.38
CA PHE A 136 -10.33 5.18 -7.83
C PHE A 136 -11.06 4.98 -9.17
N LYS A 137 -10.39 4.34 -10.14
CA LYS A 137 -11.01 4.04 -11.44
C LYS A 137 -12.26 3.19 -11.30
N LYS A 138 -12.22 2.15 -10.47
CA LYS A 138 -13.38 1.27 -10.22
C LYS A 138 -14.56 2.01 -9.63
N LEU A 139 -14.34 3.09 -8.89
CA LEU A 139 -15.37 3.94 -8.30
C LEU A 139 -15.79 5.12 -9.20
N GLY A 140 -15.25 5.22 -10.42
CA GLY A 140 -15.65 6.22 -11.40
C GLY A 140 -14.92 7.55 -11.31
N PHE A 141 -13.85 7.65 -10.52
CA PHE A 141 -13.04 8.87 -10.45
C PHE A 141 -12.19 9.09 -11.70
N SER A 142 -11.96 10.37 -12.05
CA SER A 142 -10.92 10.79 -12.99
C SER A 142 -9.59 10.90 -12.24
N VAL A 143 -8.54 10.20 -12.73
CA VAL A 143 -7.28 10.05 -11.99
C VAL A 143 -6.10 10.61 -12.75
N SER A 144 -5.40 11.55 -12.12
CA SER A 144 -4.09 12.07 -12.53
C SER A 144 -2.98 11.24 -11.85
N ALA A 145 -2.30 10.44 -12.64
CA ALA A 145 -1.23 9.55 -12.19
C ALA A 145 0.13 10.27 -12.23
N ILE A 146 0.77 10.48 -11.08
CA ILE A 146 2.02 11.23 -10.98
C ILE A 146 3.20 10.27 -10.78
N THR A 147 4.14 10.29 -11.71
CA THR A 147 5.29 9.39 -11.72
C THR A 147 6.54 10.04 -12.30
N GLY A 148 7.72 9.52 -12.00
CA GLY A 148 8.97 9.81 -12.71
C GLY A 148 9.33 8.73 -13.74
N LYS A 149 8.44 7.76 -13.99
CA LYS A 149 8.64 6.62 -14.91
C LYS A 149 7.68 6.74 -16.07
N LEU A 150 7.96 7.65 -17.01
CA LEU A 150 7.11 7.91 -18.17
C LEU A 150 7.06 6.74 -19.16
N ASP A 151 8.05 5.87 -19.14
CA ASP A 151 8.06 4.60 -19.87
C ASP A 151 6.89 3.67 -19.46
N GLN A 152 6.24 3.92 -18.33
CA GLN A 152 5.07 3.19 -17.85
C GLN A 152 3.73 3.85 -18.19
N GLU A 153 3.71 4.91 -19.01
CA GLU A 153 2.50 5.69 -19.28
C GLU A 153 1.37 4.83 -19.86
N GLU A 154 1.65 4.03 -20.88
CA GLU A 154 0.64 3.16 -21.52
C GLU A 154 0.07 2.14 -20.51
N PHE A 155 0.95 1.55 -19.70
CA PHE A 155 0.53 0.64 -18.64
C PHE A 155 -0.39 1.34 -17.63
N LEU A 156 -0.03 2.52 -17.14
CA LEU A 156 -0.85 3.28 -16.20
C LEU A 156 -2.21 3.67 -16.80
N LYS A 157 -2.24 4.07 -18.08
CA LYS A 157 -3.49 4.33 -18.81
C LYS A 157 -4.35 3.07 -18.92
N SER A 158 -3.77 1.92 -19.18
CA SER A 158 -4.50 0.64 -19.23
C SER A 158 -5.12 0.26 -17.88
N LEU A 159 -4.51 0.68 -16.76
CA LEU A 159 -5.06 0.51 -15.41
C LEU A 159 -6.11 1.56 -15.04
N GLY A 160 -6.28 2.61 -15.86
CA GLY A 160 -7.35 3.58 -15.71
C GLY A 160 -6.92 5.00 -15.37
N ALA A 161 -5.64 5.36 -15.53
CA ALA A 161 -5.22 6.75 -15.43
C ALA A 161 -5.82 7.56 -16.59
N ASN A 162 -6.45 8.69 -16.27
CA ASN A 162 -6.97 9.63 -17.27
C ASN A 162 -5.83 10.45 -17.86
N GLN A 163 -4.86 10.82 -17.06
CA GLN A 163 -3.62 11.44 -17.49
C GLN A 163 -2.43 10.94 -16.66
N VAL A 164 -1.24 11.01 -17.24
CA VAL A 164 0.02 10.70 -16.59
C VAL A 164 0.88 11.96 -16.57
N ILE A 165 1.34 12.35 -15.39
CA ILE A 165 2.07 13.58 -15.16
C ILE A 165 3.50 13.23 -14.72
N ASP A 166 4.50 13.78 -15.43
CA ASP A 166 5.87 13.69 -14.99
C ASP A 166 6.06 14.49 -13.69
N ARG A 167 6.46 13.81 -12.61
CA ARG A 167 6.73 14.47 -11.33
C ARG A 167 7.80 15.58 -11.44
N ASN A 168 8.68 15.54 -12.45
CA ASN A 168 9.72 16.52 -12.67
C ASN A 168 9.20 17.82 -13.30
N THR A 169 7.99 17.82 -13.84
CA THR A 169 7.32 19.03 -14.35
C THR A 169 6.53 19.79 -13.28
N LEU A 170 6.38 19.21 -12.09
CA LEU A 170 5.78 19.90 -10.96
C LEU A 170 6.73 20.99 -10.49
N ASP A 171 6.25 22.23 -10.41
CA ASP A 171 7.03 23.34 -9.89
C ASP A 171 7.17 23.22 -8.36
N LEU A 172 8.22 22.52 -7.93
CA LEU A 172 8.45 22.21 -6.52
C LEU A 172 9.07 23.36 -5.73
N ASP A 173 9.47 24.46 -6.39
CA ASP A 173 10.09 25.62 -5.77
C ASP A 173 9.09 26.78 -5.62
N LEU A 174 8.02 26.80 -6.41
CA LEU A 174 6.90 27.75 -6.32
C LEU A 174 5.73 27.15 -5.53
N ILE A 175 5.94 26.84 -4.26
CA ILE A 175 4.85 26.43 -3.38
C ILE A 175 4.15 27.71 -2.89
N SER A 176 3.12 28.13 -3.64
CA SER A 176 2.19 29.18 -3.18
C SER A 176 1.11 28.54 -2.33
N PRO A 177 0.86 29.01 -1.10
CA PRO A 177 -0.20 28.46 -0.24
C PRO A 177 -1.62 28.63 -0.81
N LEU A 178 -1.79 29.49 -1.80
CA LEU A 178 -3.07 29.81 -2.43
C LEU A 178 -2.98 29.59 -3.94
N GLN A 179 -2.76 28.36 -4.37
CA GLN A 179 -2.88 27.98 -5.77
C GLN A 179 -4.34 27.76 -6.14
N LYS A 180 -4.65 27.86 -7.44
CA LYS A 180 -5.97 27.45 -7.93
C LYS A 180 -6.12 25.95 -7.71
N PRO A 181 -7.17 25.47 -7.04
CA PRO A 181 -7.41 24.04 -6.89
C PRO A 181 -7.48 23.35 -8.26
N ILE A 182 -6.75 22.26 -8.41
CA ILE A 182 -6.72 21.40 -9.61
C ILE A 182 -7.35 20.05 -9.26
N TYR A 183 -7.15 19.61 -8.03
CA TYR A 183 -7.60 18.30 -7.56
C TYR A 183 -8.65 18.44 -6.46
N SER A 184 -9.59 17.53 -6.42
CA SER A 184 -10.57 17.38 -5.35
C SER A 184 -10.06 16.55 -4.17
N GLY A 185 -8.91 15.86 -4.35
CA GLY A 185 -8.26 15.05 -3.36
C GLY A 185 -7.25 14.11 -3.97
N GLY A 186 -6.61 13.28 -3.14
CA GLY A 186 -5.66 12.31 -3.70
C GLY A 186 -4.98 11.43 -2.66
N ILE A 187 -4.14 10.53 -3.17
CA ILE A 187 -3.32 9.63 -2.35
C ILE A 187 -1.85 9.84 -2.72
N ASP A 188 -1.04 10.18 -1.72
CA ASP A 188 0.40 10.37 -1.88
C ASP A 188 1.18 9.24 -1.19
N ALA A 189 2.15 8.67 -1.94
CA ALA A 189 3.08 7.67 -1.42
C ALA A 189 4.56 8.10 -1.56
N VAL A 190 4.83 9.40 -1.81
CA VAL A 190 6.17 9.94 -2.04
C VAL A 190 6.61 10.88 -0.92
N GLY A 191 5.73 11.80 -0.52
CA GLY A 191 6.02 12.82 0.49
C GLY A 191 6.87 14.00 -0.03
N GLY A 192 7.43 14.75 0.90
CA GLY A 192 8.34 15.87 0.63
C GLY A 192 7.72 16.99 -0.19
N LYS A 193 8.52 17.63 -1.05
CA LYS A 193 8.10 18.76 -1.90
C LYS A 193 6.92 18.40 -2.83
N ILE A 194 6.86 17.16 -3.33
CA ILE A 194 5.76 16.69 -4.17
C ILE A 194 4.44 16.76 -3.41
N LEU A 195 4.38 16.18 -2.22
CA LEU A 195 3.19 16.25 -1.38
C LEU A 195 2.80 17.69 -1.05
N SER A 196 3.78 18.55 -0.72
CA SER A 196 3.51 19.96 -0.43
C SER A 196 2.87 20.69 -1.63
N ASN A 197 3.37 20.47 -2.84
CA ASN A 197 2.81 21.03 -4.07
C ASN A 197 1.38 20.54 -4.31
N LEU A 198 1.15 19.22 -4.16
CA LEU A 198 -0.16 18.61 -4.36
C LEU A 198 -1.21 19.09 -3.35
N ILE A 199 -0.83 19.28 -2.08
CA ILE A 199 -1.73 19.86 -1.06
C ILE A 199 -2.14 21.29 -1.42
N CYS A 200 -1.19 22.11 -1.93
CA CYS A 200 -1.53 23.48 -2.36
C CYS A 200 -2.43 23.52 -3.61
N SER A 201 -2.56 22.41 -4.31
CA SER A 201 -3.36 22.27 -5.54
C SER A 201 -4.68 21.51 -5.31
N THR A 202 -5.03 21.24 -4.04
CA THR A 202 -6.25 20.50 -3.66
C THR A 202 -7.30 21.38 -3.04
#